data_cab7a4d14375f8e764d5ec78d577c738
#
_entry.id   cab7a4d14375f8e764d5ec78d577c738
#
_cell.length_a   1.000
_cell.length_b   1.000
_cell.length_c   1.000
_cell.angle_alpha   90.00
_cell.angle_beta   90.00
_cell.angle_gamma   90.00
#
_symmetry.space_group_name_H-M   'P 1'
#
loop_
_entity.id
_entity.type
_entity.pdbx_description
1 polymer ?
#
loop_
_entity_poly.entity_id
_entity_poly.type
_entity_poly.pdbx_seq_one_letter_code
_entity_poly.pdbx_strand_id
1 'polypeptide(L)'
;MQVVRSRTLDPDNLGSLAGWLAGAVGARRVTFAEATLLTGGAVQENWRLVVDVEGGPREGRHAWVLRTDAVARLSLSLDRTAEFGVLKAAHAAGIAVAEPIARCSDPEIIGAPFLVQAFVPGVTQARRIVRDPALKDYGESLAERLGAELAKIHSITPPRDDLNFLPIPMLPPARNEVAKLRNALSSAAEPRPALEYVLAWLDAHAP
;
A
#
# COMPACT_ATOMS: atom_id res chain seq x y z
N MET A 1 -0.90 27.94 13.09
CA MET A 1 -1.01 26.75 12.23
C MET A 1 0.40 26.21 12.03
N GLN A 2 0.83 25.25 12.85
CA GLN A 2 2.14 24.63 12.73
C GLN A 2 2.16 23.83 11.44
N VAL A 3 3.03 24.19 10.51
CA VAL A 3 3.37 23.36 9.35
C VAL A 3 4.04 22.11 9.90
N VAL A 4 3.30 21.02 9.98
CA VAL A 4 3.87 19.72 10.31
C VAL A 4 4.80 19.38 9.16
N ARG A 5 6.12 19.44 9.41
CA ARG A 5 7.14 18.96 8.47
C ARG A 5 6.83 17.49 8.21
N SER A 6 6.52 17.14 6.96
CA SER A 6 6.48 15.76 6.52
C SER A 6 7.83 15.13 6.86
N ARG A 7 7.83 13.86 7.26
CA ARG A 7 9.07 13.10 7.48
C ARG A 7 9.66 12.79 6.11
N THR A 8 10.34 13.73 5.58
CA THR A 8 11.01 13.68 4.29
C THR A 8 12.23 12.78 4.40
N LEU A 9 12.47 11.96 3.38
CA LEU A 9 13.82 11.47 3.17
C LEU A 9 14.73 12.69 3.08
N ASP A 10 15.64 12.77 4.01
CA ASP A 10 16.55 13.90 4.13
C ASP A 10 17.96 13.38 3.78
N PRO A 11 18.87 14.23 3.30
CA PRO A 11 20.22 13.84 2.98
C PRO A 11 20.92 13.06 4.08
N ASP A 12 20.59 13.34 5.36
CA ASP A 12 21.24 12.73 6.52
C ASP A 12 20.84 11.25 6.69
N ASN A 13 19.64 10.83 6.28
CA ASN A 13 19.19 9.45 6.41
C ASN A 13 19.33 8.61 5.13
N LEU A 14 19.64 9.22 3.99
CA LEU A 14 19.88 8.50 2.74
C LEU A 14 21.04 7.50 2.85
N GLY A 15 22.08 7.83 3.59
CA GLY A 15 23.21 6.93 3.84
C GLY A 15 22.79 5.68 4.61
N SER A 16 22.03 5.84 5.69
CA SER A 16 21.48 4.74 6.48
C SER A 16 20.54 3.86 5.64
N LEU A 17 19.67 4.49 4.84
CA LEU A 17 18.76 3.80 3.94
C LEU A 17 19.52 3.01 2.87
N ALA A 18 20.59 3.56 2.27
CA ALA A 18 21.41 2.88 1.28
C ALA A 18 22.09 1.63 1.86
N GLY A 19 22.68 1.76 3.06
CA GLY A 19 23.31 0.63 3.76
C GLY A 19 22.30 -0.46 4.10
N TRP A 20 21.13 -0.08 4.62
CA TRP A 20 20.06 -1.01 4.93
C TRP A 20 19.54 -1.73 3.67
N LEU A 21 19.30 -0.98 2.58
CA LEU A 21 18.83 -1.55 1.31
C LEU A 21 19.84 -2.54 0.73
N ALA A 22 21.14 -2.23 0.77
CA ALA A 22 22.17 -3.15 0.31
C ALA A 22 22.09 -4.51 1.04
N GLY A 23 21.96 -4.48 2.37
CA GLY A 23 21.75 -5.69 3.15
C GLY A 23 20.44 -6.42 2.81
N ALA A 24 19.35 -5.69 2.68
CA ALA A 24 18.02 -6.25 2.42
C ALA A 24 17.90 -6.94 1.05
N VAL A 25 18.61 -6.45 0.02
CA VAL A 25 18.60 -7.04 -1.33
C VAL A 25 19.80 -7.95 -1.62
N GLY A 26 20.67 -8.16 -0.65
CA GLY A 26 21.88 -9.00 -0.80
C GLY A 26 22.92 -8.40 -1.76
N ALA A 27 23.00 -7.08 -1.84
CA ALA A 27 23.94 -6.35 -2.66
C ALA A 27 25.19 -5.94 -1.85
N ARG A 28 26.30 -5.71 -2.55
CA ARG A 28 27.51 -5.13 -1.95
C ARG A 28 27.29 -3.66 -1.60
N ARG A 29 26.57 -2.93 -2.45
CA ARG A 29 26.34 -1.49 -2.33
C ARG A 29 25.06 -1.08 -3.05
N VAL A 30 24.39 -0.08 -2.50
CA VAL A 30 23.29 0.64 -3.16
C VAL A 30 23.60 2.13 -3.10
N THR A 31 23.43 2.83 -4.23
CA THR A 31 23.57 4.28 -4.31
C THR A 31 22.31 4.89 -4.92
N PHE A 32 21.92 6.07 -4.43
CA PHE A 32 20.77 6.80 -4.96
C PHE A 32 21.22 7.76 -6.06
N ALA A 33 20.70 7.57 -7.28
CA ALA A 33 20.82 8.54 -8.35
C ALA A 33 19.75 9.63 -8.25
N GLU A 34 18.56 9.28 -7.73
CA GLU A 34 17.43 10.20 -7.55
C GLU A 34 16.54 9.70 -6.40
N ALA A 35 16.00 10.65 -5.61
CA ALA A 35 14.95 10.42 -4.63
C ALA A 35 13.91 11.54 -4.75
N THR A 36 12.70 11.21 -5.25
CA THR A 36 11.65 12.20 -5.54
C THR A 36 10.36 11.81 -4.85
N LEU A 37 9.76 12.74 -4.08
CA LEU A 37 8.45 12.54 -3.47
C LEU A 37 7.36 12.51 -4.54
N LEU A 38 6.58 11.44 -4.57
CA LEU A 38 5.41 11.32 -5.43
C LEU A 38 4.21 12.03 -4.78
N THR A 39 3.64 13.00 -5.50
CA THR A 39 2.47 13.75 -5.03
C THR A 39 1.18 12.99 -5.30
N GLY A 40 0.17 13.14 -4.41
CA GLY A 40 -1.18 12.58 -4.61
C GLY A 40 -1.65 11.60 -3.54
N GLY A 41 -0.84 11.25 -2.54
CA GLY A 41 -1.26 10.44 -1.39
C GLY A 41 -1.59 11.32 -0.18
N ALA A 42 -2.83 11.26 0.35
CA ALA A 42 -3.23 12.04 1.53
C ALA A 42 -2.76 11.42 2.85
N VAL A 43 -2.50 10.12 2.88
CA VAL A 43 -2.30 9.32 4.12
C VAL A 43 -0.92 8.66 4.18
N GLN A 44 -0.20 8.62 3.06
CA GLN A 44 1.07 7.93 2.92
C GLN A 44 2.04 8.76 2.11
N GLU A 45 3.32 8.70 2.47
CA GLU A 45 4.39 9.24 1.66
C GLU A 45 4.96 8.15 0.76
N ASN A 46 5.03 8.45 -0.54
CA ASN A 46 5.61 7.57 -1.53
C ASN A 46 6.80 8.28 -2.19
N TRP A 47 7.96 7.67 -2.14
CA TRP A 47 9.19 8.20 -2.73
C TRP A 47 9.63 7.35 -3.89
N ARG A 48 9.76 7.92 -5.07
CA ARG A 48 10.43 7.28 -6.19
C ARG A 48 11.92 7.36 -5.97
N LEU A 49 12.58 6.21 -5.94
CA LEU A 49 14.01 6.05 -5.78
C LEU A 49 14.59 5.48 -7.07
N VAL A 50 15.52 6.18 -7.71
CA VAL A 50 16.36 5.61 -8.75
C VAL A 50 17.66 5.19 -8.10
N VAL A 51 17.97 3.90 -8.16
CA VAL A 51 19.10 3.29 -7.46
C VAL A 51 20.01 2.56 -8.41
N ASP A 52 21.31 2.64 -8.15
CA ASP A 52 22.33 1.78 -8.75
C ASP A 52 22.74 0.74 -7.70
N VAL A 53 22.57 -0.53 -8.04
CA VAL A 53 22.85 -1.69 -7.18
C VAL A 53 24.10 -2.38 -7.68
N GLU A 54 25.10 -2.52 -6.83
CA GLU A 54 26.36 -3.19 -7.12
C GLU A 54 26.42 -4.57 -6.45
N GLY A 55 26.54 -5.62 -7.27
CA GLY A 55 26.60 -7.00 -6.82
C GLY A 55 25.26 -7.55 -6.31
N GLY A 56 25.21 -8.88 -6.15
CA GLY A 56 24.01 -9.58 -5.71
C GLY A 56 23.00 -9.85 -6.82
N PRO A 57 21.86 -10.46 -6.48
CA PRO A 57 20.86 -10.92 -7.46
C PRO A 57 20.11 -9.78 -8.18
N ARG A 58 20.25 -8.55 -7.68
CA ARG A 58 19.61 -7.35 -8.24
C ARG A 58 20.61 -6.33 -8.74
N GLU A 59 21.78 -6.79 -9.25
CA GLU A 59 22.77 -5.90 -9.83
C GLU A 59 22.18 -5.09 -11.00
N GLY A 60 22.49 -3.79 -11.05
CA GLY A 60 22.04 -2.88 -12.10
C GLY A 60 21.26 -1.68 -11.58
N ARG A 61 20.68 -0.93 -12.54
CA ARG A 61 19.89 0.27 -12.25
C ARG A 61 18.42 -0.07 -12.13
N HIS A 62 17.79 0.39 -11.04
CA HIS A 62 16.37 0.15 -10.76
C HIS A 62 15.65 1.44 -10.42
N ALA A 63 14.32 1.43 -10.67
CA ALA A 63 13.40 2.39 -10.12
C ALA A 63 12.52 1.68 -9.09
N TRP A 64 12.55 2.14 -7.85
CA TRP A 64 11.75 1.60 -6.75
C TRP A 64 10.85 2.68 -6.15
N VAL A 65 9.86 2.26 -5.38
CA VAL A 65 9.03 3.15 -4.56
C VAL A 65 9.20 2.75 -3.10
N LEU A 66 9.70 3.66 -2.30
CA LEU A 66 9.64 3.57 -0.85
C LEU A 66 8.31 4.15 -0.38
N ARG A 67 7.58 3.39 0.42
CA ARG A 67 6.29 3.78 0.99
C ARG A 67 6.36 3.76 2.50
N THR A 68 6.02 4.89 3.11
CA THR A 68 6.00 5.06 4.56
C THR A 68 4.71 5.76 5.02
N ASP A 69 4.46 5.77 6.32
CA ASP A 69 3.29 6.44 6.88
C ASP A 69 3.49 7.96 6.87
N ALA A 70 2.48 8.70 6.42
CA ALA A 70 2.39 10.13 6.68
C ALA A 70 2.06 10.37 8.17
N VAL A 71 2.22 11.63 8.62
CA VAL A 71 1.93 12.02 10.00
C VAL A 71 0.49 11.73 10.42
N ALA A 72 -0.46 11.78 9.46
CA ALA A 72 -1.87 11.43 9.67
C ALA A 72 -2.13 9.97 9.30
N ARG A 73 -2.04 9.06 10.27
CA ARG A 73 -2.37 7.65 10.07
C ARG A 73 -3.86 7.40 10.32
N LEU A 74 -4.52 6.69 9.41
CA LEU A 74 -5.86 6.15 9.64
C LEU A 74 -5.74 4.85 10.45
N SER A 75 -6.45 4.74 11.56
CA SER A 75 -6.45 3.57 12.45
C SER A 75 -6.91 2.26 11.80
N LEU A 76 -7.59 2.36 10.65
CA LEU A 76 -8.08 1.21 9.86
C LEU A 76 -7.06 0.69 8.83
N SER A 77 -5.93 1.38 8.64
CA SER A 77 -4.93 0.95 7.67
C SER A 77 -4.00 -0.11 8.27
N LEU A 78 -3.64 -1.12 7.47
CA LEU A 78 -2.59 -2.08 7.82
C LEU A 78 -1.27 -1.33 8.06
N ASP A 79 -0.47 -1.84 9.00
CA ASP A 79 0.91 -1.37 9.14
C ASP A 79 1.76 -1.79 7.91
N ARG A 80 2.93 -1.18 7.76
CA ARG A 80 3.82 -1.42 6.60
C ARG A 80 4.29 -2.87 6.50
N THR A 81 4.40 -3.55 7.63
CA THR A 81 4.81 -4.96 7.68
C THR A 81 3.70 -5.88 7.17
N ALA A 82 2.48 -5.68 7.65
CA ALA A 82 1.31 -6.43 7.21
C ALA A 82 0.97 -6.14 5.73
N GLU A 83 1.04 -4.87 5.30
CA GLU A 83 0.86 -4.50 3.90
C GLU A 83 1.87 -5.20 2.98
N PHE A 84 3.15 -5.26 3.36
CA PHE A 84 4.17 -5.98 2.61
C PHE A 84 3.84 -7.47 2.49
N GLY A 85 3.35 -8.10 3.57
CA GLY A 85 2.92 -9.51 3.56
C GLY A 85 1.78 -9.75 2.56
N VAL A 86 0.77 -8.88 2.55
CA VAL A 86 -0.34 -8.95 1.58
C VAL A 86 0.14 -8.77 0.15
N LEU A 87 1.00 -7.78 -0.11
CA LEU A 87 1.58 -7.55 -1.45
C LEU A 87 2.41 -8.74 -1.93
N LYS A 88 3.16 -9.38 -1.02
CA LYS A 88 3.95 -10.58 -1.34
C LYS A 88 3.05 -11.76 -1.72
N ALA A 89 1.98 -11.99 -0.98
CA ALA A 89 1.02 -13.05 -1.29
C ALA A 89 0.29 -12.79 -2.62
N ALA A 90 -0.11 -11.54 -2.87
CA ALA A 90 -0.75 -11.12 -4.12
C ALA A 90 0.18 -11.29 -5.32
N HIS A 91 1.44 -10.85 -5.21
CA HIS A 91 2.44 -10.99 -6.26
C HIS A 91 2.72 -12.48 -6.57
N ALA A 92 2.86 -13.32 -5.53
CA ALA A 92 3.05 -14.75 -5.69
C ALA A 92 1.85 -15.46 -6.35
N ALA A 93 0.64 -14.93 -6.18
CA ALA A 93 -0.58 -15.41 -6.84
C ALA A 93 -0.73 -14.89 -8.29
N GLY A 94 0.23 -14.14 -8.81
CA GLY A 94 0.20 -13.60 -10.18
C GLY A 94 -0.79 -12.46 -10.37
N ILE A 95 -1.15 -11.76 -9.29
CA ILE A 95 -1.94 -10.52 -9.36
C ILE A 95 -1.05 -9.39 -9.86
N ALA A 96 -1.60 -8.50 -10.69
CA ALA A 96 -0.89 -7.34 -11.24
C ALA A 96 -0.64 -6.27 -10.18
N VAL A 97 0.27 -6.55 -9.26
CA VAL A 97 0.76 -5.62 -8.23
C VAL A 97 2.24 -5.32 -8.43
N ALA A 98 2.71 -4.20 -7.92
CA ALA A 98 4.13 -3.90 -7.91
C ALA A 98 4.90 -4.98 -7.13
N GLU A 99 6.03 -5.44 -7.67
CA GLU A 99 6.88 -6.44 -7.01
C GLU A 99 7.35 -5.91 -5.64
N PRO A 100 7.04 -6.59 -4.53
CA PRO A 100 7.55 -6.22 -3.22
C PRO A 100 9.03 -6.57 -3.11
N ILE A 101 9.88 -5.59 -2.79
CA ILE A 101 11.34 -5.74 -2.77
C ILE A 101 11.83 -6.01 -1.34
N ALA A 102 11.49 -5.13 -0.40
CA ALA A 102 11.96 -5.21 0.98
C ALA A 102 11.02 -4.45 1.93
N ARG A 103 11.12 -4.75 3.24
CA ARG A 103 10.41 -4.03 4.29
C ARG A 103 11.32 -3.76 5.48
N CYS A 104 11.10 -2.66 6.15
CA CYS A 104 11.79 -2.29 7.38
C CYS A 104 10.78 -1.90 8.45
N SER A 105 10.87 -2.52 9.62
CA SER A 105 10.09 -2.14 10.80
C SER A 105 10.88 -1.25 11.77
N ASP A 106 12.19 -1.08 11.53
CA ASP A 106 13.07 -0.29 12.35
C ASP A 106 12.93 1.21 12.01
N PRO A 107 12.43 2.03 12.95
CA PRO A 107 12.28 3.47 12.74
C PRO A 107 13.62 4.22 12.71
N GLU A 108 14.74 3.61 13.17
CA GLU A 108 16.05 4.28 13.22
C GLU A 108 16.60 4.57 11.81
N ILE A 109 16.13 3.87 10.78
CA ILE A 109 16.65 4.01 9.42
C ILE A 109 16.18 5.35 8.78
N ILE A 110 14.87 5.64 8.83
CA ILE A 110 14.28 6.86 8.25
C ILE A 110 13.26 7.55 9.16
N GLY A 111 13.20 7.18 10.43
CA GLY A 111 12.26 7.73 11.41
C GLY A 111 10.89 7.07 11.43
N ALA A 112 10.62 6.08 10.58
CA ALA A 112 9.36 5.35 10.52
C ALA A 112 9.51 4.00 9.80
N PRO A 113 8.64 3.01 10.08
CA PRO A 113 8.55 1.79 9.29
C PRO A 113 8.22 2.09 7.82
N PHE A 114 8.76 1.29 6.91
CA PHE A 114 8.54 1.45 5.47
C PHE A 114 8.58 0.12 4.72
N LEU A 115 8.08 0.14 3.51
CA LEU A 115 8.27 -0.92 2.52
C LEU A 115 8.85 -0.34 1.23
N VAL A 116 9.51 -1.19 0.46
CA VAL A 116 10.05 -0.87 -0.87
C VAL A 116 9.48 -1.85 -1.87
N GLN A 117 9.00 -1.33 -2.99
CA GLN A 117 8.44 -2.09 -4.09
C GLN A 117 8.96 -1.56 -5.43
N ALA A 118 8.84 -2.34 -6.50
CA ALA A 118 9.19 -1.88 -7.83
C ALA A 118 8.33 -0.68 -8.25
N PHE A 119 8.93 0.28 -8.96
CA PHE A 119 8.18 1.36 -9.55
C PHE A 119 7.45 0.86 -10.81
N VAL A 120 6.13 1.04 -10.83
CA VAL A 120 5.31 0.76 -12.00
C VAL A 120 5.00 2.08 -12.70
N PRO A 121 5.45 2.27 -13.94
CA PRO A 121 5.14 3.49 -14.68
C PRO A 121 3.66 3.54 -15.04
N GLY A 122 3.09 4.73 -15.01
CA GLY A 122 1.67 4.91 -15.34
C GLY A 122 1.11 6.25 -14.87
N VAL A 123 -0.18 6.43 -15.10
CA VAL A 123 -0.94 7.61 -14.72
C VAL A 123 -2.00 7.23 -13.69
N THR A 124 -1.99 7.88 -12.54
CA THR A 124 -2.92 7.61 -11.43
C THR A 124 -4.08 8.62 -11.34
N GLN A 125 -4.05 9.68 -12.14
CA GLN A 125 -5.06 10.72 -12.13
C GLN A 125 -6.30 10.25 -12.91
N ALA A 126 -7.41 9.96 -12.21
CA ALA A 126 -8.67 9.48 -12.81
C ALA A 126 -9.14 10.37 -13.98
N ARG A 127 -9.08 11.70 -13.84
CA ARG A 127 -9.47 12.63 -14.90
C ARG A 127 -8.66 12.47 -16.20
N ARG A 128 -7.36 12.15 -16.08
CA ARG A 128 -6.51 11.90 -17.26
C ARG A 128 -6.85 10.56 -17.89
N ILE A 129 -7.04 9.51 -17.08
CA ILE A 129 -7.40 8.17 -17.55
C ILE A 129 -8.73 8.21 -18.32
N VAL A 130 -9.77 8.83 -17.75
CA VAL A 130 -11.11 8.90 -18.37
C VAL A 130 -11.14 9.77 -19.65
N ARG A 131 -10.24 10.73 -19.76
CA ARG A 131 -10.17 11.65 -20.93
C ARG A 131 -9.16 11.25 -21.98
N ASP A 132 -8.36 10.22 -21.72
CA ASP A 132 -7.35 9.75 -22.67
C ASP A 132 -8.05 9.12 -23.89
N PRO A 133 -7.91 9.68 -25.09
CA PRO A 133 -8.50 9.11 -26.29
C PRO A 133 -8.03 7.68 -26.56
N ALA A 134 -6.81 7.34 -26.18
CA ALA A 134 -6.25 6.00 -26.34
C ALA A 134 -6.96 4.95 -25.47
N LEU A 135 -7.63 5.36 -24.39
CA LEU A 135 -8.37 4.46 -23.49
C LEU A 135 -9.87 4.36 -23.84
N LYS A 136 -10.38 5.20 -24.76
CA LYS A 136 -11.79 5.24 -25.08
C LYS A 136 -12.32 3.90 -25.61
N ASP A 137 -11.51 3.22 -26.42
CA ASP A 137 -11.87 1.95 -27.05
C ASP A 137 -11.50 0.72 -26.17
N TYR A 138 -10.83 0.93 -25.03
CA TYR A 138 -10.41 -0.13 -24.12
C TYR A 138 -11.29 -0.30 -22.89
N GLY A 139 -12.41 0.44 -22.77
CA GLY A 139 -13.25 0.44 -21.57
C GLY A 139 -13.76 -0.95 -21.18
N GLU A 140 -14.30 -1.71 -22.14
CA GLU A 140 -14.77 -3.08 -21.92
C GLU A 140 -13.64 -4.02 -21.54
N SER A 141 -12.56 -4.04 -22.31
CA SER A 141 -11.40 -4.91 -22.04
C SER A 141 -10.72 -4.56 -20.70
N LEU A 142 -10.75 -3.30 -20.29
CA LEU A 142 -10.25 -2.88 -18.98
C LEU A 142 -11.12 -3.43 -17.84
N ALA A 143 -12.44 -3.40 -17.99
CA ALA A 143 -13.38 -3.97 -17.01
C ALA A 143 -13.19 -5.49 -16.87
N GLU A 144 -13.04 -6.20 -17.98
CA GLU A 144 -12.75 -7.65 -17.98
C GLU A 144 -11.42 -7.95 -17.28
N ARG A 145 -10.37 -7.20 -17.59
CA ARG A 145 -9.06 -7.35 -16.93
C ARG A 145 -9.12 -7.08 -15.43
N LEU A 146 -9.83 -6.04 -15.00
CA LEU A 146 -10.04 -5.75 -13.59
C LEU A 146 -10.83 -6.87 -12.90
N GLY A 147 -11.86 -7.41 -13.56
CA GLY A 147 -12.60 -8.57 -13.08
C GLY A 147 -11.73 -9.81 -12.93
N ALA A 148 -10.84 -10.08 -13.89
CA ALA A 148 -9.89 -11.18 -13.81
C ALA A 148 -8.87 -11.01 -12.66
N GLU A 149 -8.35 -9.79 -12.44
CA GLU A 149 -7.48 -9.52 -11.29
C GLU A 149 -8.23 -9.68 -9.95
N LEU A 150 -9.48 -9.23 -9.88
CA LEU A 150 -10.32 -9.41 -8.70
C LEU A 150 -10.59 -10.90 -8.40
N ALA A 151 -10.81 -11.71 -9.44
CA ALA A 151 -10.97 -13.16 -9.29
C ALA A 151 -9.70 -13.81 -8.71
N LYS A 152 -8.51 -13.39 -9.14
CA LYS A 152 -7.25 -13.85 -8.54
C LYS A 152 -7.14 -13.46 -7.06
N ILE A 153 -7.52 -12.23 -6.70
CA ILE A 153 -7.55 -11.78 -5.29
C ILE A 153 -8.49 -12.69 -4.49
N HIS A 154 -9.68 -12.97 -4.98
CA HIS A 154 -10.67 -13.82 -4.32
C HIS A 154 -10.23 -15.29 -4.23
N SER A 155 -9.26 -15.73 -5.04
CA SER A 155 -8.69 -17.09 -4.91
C SER A 155 -7.74 -17.23 -3.74
N ILE A 156 -7.29 -16.11 -3.15
CA ILE A 156 -6.48 -16.10 -1.93
C ILE A 156 -7.41 -16.29 -0.72
N THR A 157 -7.69 -17.54 -0.38
CA THR A 157 -8.64 -17.87 0.70
C THR A 157 -7.92 -18.20 2.00
N PRO A 158 -8.37 -17.66 3.16
CA PRO A 158 -7.90 -18.08 4.47
C PRO A 158 -8.44 -19.48 4.84
N PRO A 159 -7.78 -20.21 5.78
CA PRO A 159 -6.56 -19.82 6.45
C PRO A 159 -5.30 -20.02 5.58
N ARG A 160 -4.29 -19.15 5.76
CA ARG A 160 -2.98 -19.25 5.09
C ARG A 160 -1.89 -18.85 6.07
N ASP A 161 -0.80 -19.59 6.12
CA ASP A 161 0.31 -19.35 7.04
C ASP A 161 1.03 -18.01 6.74
N ASP A 162 1.15 -17.66 5.46
CA ASP A 162 1.77 -16.42 5.01
C ASP A 162 0.91 -15.16 5.25
N LEU A 163 -0.37 -15.34 5.64
CA LEU A 163 -1.33 -14.27 5.95
C LEU A 163 -1.94 -14.42 7.36
N ASN A 164 -1.34 -15.21 8.24
CA ASN A 164 -1.84 -15.49 9.59
C ASN A 164 -1.92 -14.23 10.50
N PHE A 165 -1.26 -13.14 10.13
CA PHE A 165 -1.38 -11.84 10.80
C PHE A 165 -2.69 -11.11 10.49
N LEU A 166 -3.45 -11.55 9.47
CA LEU A 166 -4.77 -11.01 9.17
C LEU A 166 -5.82 -11.72 10.03
N PRO A 167 -6.67 -10.98 10.76
CA PRO A 167 -7.73 -11.60 11.55
C PRO A 167 -8.75 -12.28 10.65
N ILE A 168 -9.12 -13.52 10.97
CA ILE A 168 -10.24 -14.19 10.33
C ILE A 168 -11.52 -13.66 10.99
N PRO A 169 -12.47 -13.08 10.22
CA PRO A 169 -13.71 -12.58 10.78
C PRO A 169 -14.54 -13.69 11.43
N MET A 170 -15.06 -13.45 12.61
CA MET A 170 -16.00 -14.39 13.28
C MET A 170 -17.43 -14.30 12.72
N LEU A 171 -17.76 -13.19 12.09
CA LEU A 171 -19.03 -12.95 11.41
C LEU A 171 -18.86 -13.08 9.91
N PRO A 172 -19.94 -13.32 9.14
CA PRO A 172 -19.90 -13.19 7.69
C PRO A 172 -19.28 -11.84 7.28
N PRO A 173 -18.48 -11.78 6.20
CA PRO A 173 -17.68 -10.59 5.88
C PRO A 173 -18.45 -9.27 5.89
N ALA A 174 -19.65 -9.24 5.28
CA ALA A 174 -20.47 -8.05 5.22
C ALA A 174 -20.91 -7.57 6.63
N ARG A 175 -21.35 -8.48 7.49
CA ARG A 175 -21.73 -8.16 8.88
C ARG A 175 -20.55 -7.74 9.73
N ASN A 176 -19.38 -8.34 9.49
CA ASN A 176 -18.15 -7.94 10.15
C ASN A 176 -17.77 -6.49 9.83
N GLU A 177 -17.91 -6.07 8.57
CA GLU A 177 -17.63 -4.68 8.18
C GLU A 177 -18.67 -3.70 8.77
N VAL A 178 -19.96 -4.07 8.79
CA VAL A 178 -20.99 -3.27 9.47
C VAL A 178 -20.67 -3.10 10.96
N ALA A 179 -20.26 -4.16 11.64
CA ALA A 179 -19.86 -4.11 13.05
C ALA A 179 -18.65 -3.19 13.28
N LYS A 180 -17.63 -3.26 12.43
CA LYS A 180 -16.47 -2.36 12.50
C LYS A 180 -16.86 -0.90 12.31
N LEU A 181 -17.70 -0.60 11.31
CA LEU A 181 -18.18 0.76 11.08
C LEU A 181 -19.02 1.28 12.26
N ARG A 182 -19.90 0.45 12.84
CA ARG A 182 -20.70 0.81 14.02
C ARG A 182 -19.80 1.12 15.22
N ASN A 183 -18.78 0.30 15.46
CA ASN A 183 -17.81 0.54 16.53
C ASN A 183 -17.01 1.84 16.30
N ALA A 184 -16.63 2.14 15.06
CA ALA A 184 -15.97 3.40 14.74
C ALA A 184 -16.88 4.62 14.94
N LEU A 185 -18.16 4.50 14.62
CA LEU A 185 -19.15 5.57 14.84
C LEU A 185 -19.50 5.76 16.32
N SER A 186 -19.51 4.70 17.13
CA SER A 186 -19.80 4.82 18.57
C SER A 186 -18.74 5.59 19.34
N SER A 187 -17.53 5.75 18.77
CA SER A 187 -16.49 6.62 19.32
C SER A 187 -16.62 8.09 18.90
N ALA A 188 -17.56 8.41 18.01
CA ALA A 188 -17.82 9.80 17.60
C ALA A 188 -18.62 10.54 18.70
N ALA A 189 -18.26 11.81 18.93
CA ALA A 189 -18.86 12.62 19.99
C ALA A 189 -20.33 12.98 19.74
N GLU A 190 -20.82 12.86 18.52
CA GLU A 190 -22.20 13.24 18.14
C GLU A 190 -22.99 12.04 17.58
N PRO A 191 -24.26 11.86 17.99
CA PRO A 191 -25.16 10.87 17.41
C PRO A 191 -25.38 11.12 15.92
N ARG A 192 -25.36 10.05 15.12
CA ARG A 192 -25.58 10.14 13.66
C ARG A 192 -26.72 9.20 13.22
N PRO A 193 -27.98 9.56 13.49
CA PRO A 193 -29.14 8.67 13.27
C PRO A 193 -29.25 8.14 11.82
N ALA A 194 -28.94 8.96 10.84
CA ALA A 194 -28.97 8.55 9.44
C ALA A 194 -27.97 7.43 9.13
N LEU A 195 -26.75 7.49 9.71
CA LEU A 195 -25.74 6.44 9.54
C LEU A 195 -26.15 5.17 10.29
N GLU A 196 -26.70 5.28 11.49
CA GLU A 196 -27.22 4.12 12.24
C GLU A 196 -28.35 3.43 11.48
N TYR A 197 -29.26 4.18 10.87
CA TYR A 197 -30.30 3.62 10.02
C TYR A 197 -29.72 2.84 8.84
N VAL A 198 -28.75 3.40 8.13
CA VAL A 198 -28.07 2.73 7.00
C VAL A 198 -27.35 1.47 7.46
N LEU A 199 -26.63 1.52 8.59
CA LEU A 199 -25.94 0.35 9.14
C LEU A 199 -26.91 -0.75 9.58
N ALA A 200 -28.04 -0.39 10.18
CA ALA A 200 -29.07 -1.35 10.53
C ALA A 200 -29.69 -2.01 9.29
N TRP A 201 -29.92 -1.23 8.24
CA TRP A 201 -30.42 -1.76 6.97
C TRP A 201 -29.40 -2.71 6.31
N LEU A 202 -28.12 -2.33 6.25
CA LEU A 202 -27.03 -3.17 5.71
C LEU A 202 -26.88 -4.48 6.48
N ASP A 203 -26.99 -4.44 7.82
CA ASP A 203 -26.91 -5.64 8.65
C ASP A 203 -28.07 -6.61 8.41
N ALA A 204 -29.28 -6.05 8.25
CA ALA A 204 -30.50 -6.84 7.97
C ALA A 204 -30.51 -7.47 6.57
N HIS A 205 -29.82 -6.86 5.60
CA HIS A 205 -29.79 -7.29 4.20
C HIS A 205 -28.41 -7.84 3.78
N ALA A 206 -27.52 -8.08 4.74
CA ALA A 206 -26.22 -8.69 4.46
C ALA A 206 -26.37 -10.08 3.84
N PRO A 207 -25.63 -10.42 2.76
CA PRO A 207 -25.67 -11.74 2.13
C PRO A 207 -25.09 -12.82 3.03
#